data_e87faa76e6e3b4479bced3e0dfdf53f3
#
_entry.id   e87faa76e6e3b4479bced3e0dfdf53f3
#
_cell.length_a   1.000
_cell.length_b   1.000
_cell.length_c   1.000
_cell.angle_alpha   90.00
_cell.angle_beta   90.00
_cell.angle_gamma   90.00
#
_symmetry.space_group_name_H-M   'P 1'
#
loop_
_entity.id
_entity.type
_entity.pdbx_description
1 polymer ?
#
loop_
_entity_poly.entity_id
_entity_poly.type
_entity_poly.pdbx_seq_one_letter_code
_entity_poly.pdbx_strand_id
1 'polypeptide(L)'
;ANVFLLYNTETNLCSTTPYKLGAWSNAALMITARGGVGGSGTQNAALAFGGYTPTITTLTEEYDGSSWASGGALIIARANMSTAGTQNAALGAGGDTPSIIANTEEYNGTAWTAGGNLITGRNVFAGTGLQDAALAIGGLTPSTVACTEEYDGGTWSTGGALIIAIRSLGAAGTQNATVGFGGYTSSNTADTELYDGTSWSKGSSLNIARRNLRASGTQDAAIGFGGYTNSNQNSTENFNGASWSIAENMI
;
A
#
# COMPACT_ATOMS: atom_id res chain seq x y z
N ALA A 1 -19.40 -3.60 -4.88
CA ALA A 1 -18.51 -4.58 -5.53
C ALA A 1 -17.13 -3.97 -5.58
N ASN A 2 -16.12 -4.63 -4.97
CA ASN A 2 -14.73 -4.18 -5.07
C ASN A 2 -14.20 -4.66 -6.42
N VAL A 3 -14.04 -3.74 -7.35
CA VAL A 3 -13.36 -4.00 -8.62
C VAL A 3 -11.86 -3.77 -8.37
N PHE A 4 -11.03 -4.79 -8.60
CA PHE A 4 -9.59 -4.59 -8.70
C PHE A 4 -9.29 -3.98 -10.06
N LEU A 5 -8.74 -2.77 -10.04
CA LEU A 5 -8.32 -2.08 -11.25
C LEU A 5 -6.82 -2.29 -11.44
N LEU A 6 -6.42 -2.67 -12.65
CA LEU A 6 -5.04 -2.89 -13.02
C LEU A 6 -4.56 -1.72 -13.89
N TYR A 7 -3.44 -1.12 -13.51
CA TYR A 7 -2.79 -0.06 -14.27
C TYR A 7 -1.60 -0.63 -15.04
N ASN A 8 -1.60 -0.46 -16.35
CA ASN A 8 -0.55 -0.96 -17.23
C ASN A 8 0.40 0.18 -17.65
N THR A 9 1.68 0.05 -17.33
CA THR A 9 2.75 0.93 -17.83
C THR A 9 3.55 0.17 -18.90
N GLU A 10 3.19 0.32 -20.18
CA GLU A 10 4.06 -0.15 -21.25
C GLU A 10 5.23 0.83 -21.47
N THR A 11 6.44 0.38 -21.13
CA THR A 11 7.68 1.07 -21.49
C THR A 11 8.11 0.64 -22.89
N ASN A 12 7.71 1.35 -23.93
CA ASN A 12 8.26 1.20 -25.27
C ASN A 12 9.38 2.23 -25.49
N LEU A 13 10.62 1.80 -25.30
CA LEU A 13 11.83 2.50 -25.72
C LEU A 13 11.99 2.38 -27.24
N CYS A 14 11.52 3.35 -27.98
CA CYS A 14 11.66 3.56 -29.42
C CYS A 14 10.35 3.43 -30.23
N SER A 15 9.42 4.34 -30.03
CA SER A 15 8.30 4.52 -30.94
C SER A 15 8.01 6.02 -31.13
N THR A 16 7.85 6.46 -32.36
CA THR A 16 7.39 7.79 -32.73
C THR A 16 5.89 8.01 -32.50
N THR A 17 5.22 7.08 -31.84
CA THR A 17 3.82 7.23 -31.41
C THR A 17 3.77 7.99 -30.09
N PRO A 18 2.80 8.91 -29.89
CA PRO A 18 2.68 9.63 -28.64
C PRO A 18 2.50 8.64 -27.48
N TYR A 19 3.21 8.88 -26.36
CA TYR A 19 3.11 8.15 -25.10
C TYR A 19 1.65 7.81 -24.83
N LYS A 20 1.32 6.52 -24.86
CA LYS A 20 0.03 6.07 -24.37
C LYS A 20 0.15 6.08 -22.86
N LEU A 21 -0.40 7.11 -22.21
CA LEU A 21 -0.60 7.12 -20.76
C LEU A 21 -1.30 5.80 -20.38
N GLY A 22 -0.83 5.13 -19.35
CA GLY A 22 -1.43 3.89 -18.89
C GLY A 22 -2.94 4.06 -18.70
N ALA A 23 -3.71 3.09 -19.14
CA ALA A 23 -5.16 3.09 -19.05
C ALA A 23 -5.64 2.08 -18.02
N TRP A 24 -6.71 2.41 -17.31
CA TRP A 24 -7.38 1.49 -16.41
C TRP A 24 -8.29 0.53 -17.19
N SER A 25 -8.29 -0.73 -16.80
CA SER A 25 -9.19 -1.74 -17.33
C SER A 25 -9.79 -2.59 -16.21
N ASN A 26 -10.97 -3.14 -16.45
CA ASN A 26 -11.58 -4.10 -15.53
C ASN A 26 -10.76 -5.38 -15.47
N ALA A 27 -10.59 -5.91 -14.27
CA ALA A 27 -10.04 -7.24 -14.02
C ALA A 27 -11.12 -8.16 -13.43
N ALA A 28 -10.81 -9.45 -13.30
CA ALA A 28 -11.70 -10.41 -12.64
C ALA A 28 -12.00 -9.96 -11.20
N LEU A 29 -13.23 -10.21 -10.77
CA LEU A 29 -13.66 -9.91 -9.41
C LEU A 29 -13.03 -10.91 -8.44
N MET A 30 -12.68 -10.43 -7.25
CA MET A 30 -12.31 -11.29 -6.12
C MET A 30 -13.44 -12.28 -5.81
N ILE A 31 -13.10 -13.46 -5.34
CA ILE A 31 -14.06 -14.49 -4.89
C ILE A 31 -14.95 -13.92 -3.79
N THR A 32 -14.33 -13.19 -2.85
CA THR A 32 -15.03 -12.57 -1.73
C THR A 32 -14.79 -11.07 -1.70
N ALA A 33 -15.85 -10.27 -1.87
CA ALA A 33 -15.77 -8.82 -1.76
C ALA A 33 -15.47 -8.41 -0.31
N ARG A 34 -14.40 -7.62 -0.11
CA ARG A 34 -13.89 -7.25 1.21
C ARG A 34 -13.46 -5.78 1.25
N GLY A 35 -13.61 -5.15 2.42
CA GLY A 35 -13.02 -3.84 2.72
C GLY A 35 -11.79 -3.95 3.59
N GLY A 36 -10.94 -2.91 3.65
CA GLY A 36 -9.74 -2.88 4.50
C GLY A 36 -8.73 -3.99 4.21
N VAL A 37 -8.73 -4.52 2.97
CA VAL A 37 -7.90 -5.63 2.53
C VAL A 37 -6.44 -5.18 2.36
N GLY A 38 -5.50 -6.04 2.71
CA GLY A 38 -4.10 -5.95 2.34
C GLY A 38 -3.85 -6.46 0.92
N GLY A 39 -2.85 -5.94 0.24
CA GLY A 39 -2.50 -6.39 -1.10
C GLY A 39 -1.02 -6.25 -1.40
N SER A 40 -0.46 -7.21 -2.14
CA SER A 40 0.94 -7.25 -2.60
C SER A 40 1.01 -7.82 -4.02
N GLY A 41 2.16 -7.68 -4.66
CA GLY A 41 2.44 -8.31 -5.94
C GLY A 41 2.39 -7.36 -7.13
N THR A 42 2.18 -7.92 -8.30
CA THR A 42 2.16 -7.22 -9.59
C THR A 42 0.79 -7.32 -10.25
N GLN A 43 0.62 -6.65 -11.38
CA GLN A 43 -0.61 -6.67 -12.17
C GLN A 43 -1.07 -8.10 -12.52
N ASN A 44 -0.16 -9.00 -12.86
CA ASN A 44 -0.47 -10.37 -13.30
C ASN A 44 -0.23 -11.43 -12.21
N ALA A 45 0.23 -11.03 -11.04
CA ALA A 45 0.48 -11.90 -9.91
C ALA A 45 0.27 -11.11 -8.61
N ALA A 46 -0.98 -10.96 -8.20
CA ALA A 46 -1.37 -10.18 -7.03
C ALA A 46 -1.89 -11.08 -5.90
N LEU A 47 -1.70 -10.63 -4.68
CA LEU A 47 -2.22 -11.25 -3.46
C LEU A 47 -3.16 -10.28 -2.76
N ALA A 48 -4.31 -10.76 -2.30
CA ALA A 48 -5.25 -10.02 -1.47
C ALA A 48 -5.54 -10.79 -0.19
N PHE A 49 -5.35 -10.19 0.97
CA PHE A 49 -5.46 -10.91 2.24
C PHE A 49 -6.06 -10.07 3.37
N GLY A 50 -6.72 -10.76 4.31
CA GLY A 50 -7.43 -10.14 5.41
C GLY A 50 -8.61 -9.27 4.96
N GLY A 51 -8.90 -8.22 5.74
CA GLY A 51 -10.03 -7.33 5.51
C GLY A 51 -11.29 -7.77 6.26
N TYR A 52 -12.44 -7.18 5.92
CA TYR A 52 -13.71 -7.49 6.55
C TYR A 52 -14.83 -7.71 5.53
N THR A 53 -15.74 -8.69 5.86
CA THR A 53 -16.91 -9.09 5.08
C THR A 53 -17.90 -9.92 5.92
N PRO A 54 -18.89 -9.48 6.48
CA PRO A 54 -19.10 -8.29 7.29
C PRO A 54 -18.22 -8.28 8.56
N THR A 55 -17.52 -9.38 8.85
CA THR A 55 -16.57 -9.52 9.96
C THR A 55 -15.13 -9.57 9.46
N ILE A 56 -14.18 -9.29 10.34
CA ILE A 56 -12.74 -9.42 10.05
C ILE A 56 -12.42 -10.88 9.70
N THR A 57 -11.59 -11.08 8.66
CA THR A 57 -11.33 -12.40 8.08
C THR A 57 -9.85 -12.72 7.95
N THR A 58 -9.53 -14.03 7.83
CA THR A 58 -8.20 -14.55 7.51
C THR A 58 -8.02 -14.86 6.02
N LEU A 59 -9.02 -14.64 5.19
CA LEU A 59 -9.00 -15.03 3.77
C LEU A 59 -7.82 -14.45 3.02
N THR A 60 -7.18 -15.30 2.22
CA THR A 60 -6.18 -14.91 1.22
C THR A 60 -6.67 -15.37 -0.15
N GLU A 61 -6.49 -14.52 -1.15
CA GLU A 61 -6.79 -14.82 -2.55
C GLU A 61 -5.61 -14.43 -3.43
N GLU A 62 -5.30 -15.28 -4.42
CA GLU A 62 -4.19 -15.15 -5.36
C GLU A 62 -4.73 -14.88 -6.75
N TYR A 63 -4.17 -13.89 -7.43
CA TYR A 63 -4.52 -13.52 -8.81
C TYR A 63 -3.43 -13.98 -9.78
N ASP A 64 -3.82 -14.69 -10.84
CA ASP A 64 -2.92 -15.23 -11.86
C ASP A 64 -2.84 -14.39 -13.15
N GLY A 65 -3.40 -13.18 -13.14
CA GLY A 65 -3.55 -12.32 -14.32
C GLY A 65 -4.90 -12.47 -15.01
N SER A 66 -5.70 -13.48 -14.67
CA SER A 66 -7.01 -13.78 -15.28
C SER A 66 -8.11 -14.05 -14.26
N SER A 67 -7.80 -14.71 -13.16
CA SER A 67 -8.75 -15.16 -12.16
C SER A 67 -8.16 -15.15 -10.75
N TRP A 68 -9.04 -15.16 -9.75
CA TRP A 68 -8.66 -15.29 -8.35
C TRP A 68 -8.88 -16.70 -7.85
N ALA A 69 -7.93 -17.23 -7.09
CA ALA A 69 -7.99 -18.51 -6.40
C ALA A 69 -7.77 -18.31 -4.88
N SER A 70 -8.28 -19.24 -4.07
CA SER A 70 -8.04 -19.21 -2.62
C SER A 70 -6.60 -19.61 -2.30
N GLY A 71 -5.90 -18.79 -1.50
CA GLY A 71 -4.58 -19.08 -0.93
C GLY A 71 -4.66 -19.52 0.53
N GLY A 72 -3.48 -19.70 1.16
CA GLY A 72 -3.37 -20.05 2.59
C GLY A 72 -3.88 -18.91 3.49
N ALA A 73 -4.67 -19.25 4.50
CA ALA A 73 -5.28 -18.25 5.40
C ALA A 73 -4.25 -17.61 6.33
N LEU A 74 -4.43 -16.32 6.67
CA LEU A 74 -3.72 -15.64 7.76
C LEU A 74 -3.91 -16.41 9.08
N ILE A 75 -2.91 -16.34 9.95
CA ILE A 75 -2.98 -16.89 11.31
C ILE A 75 -3.96 -16.07 12.17
N ILE A 76 -3.92 -14.73 12.00
CA ILE A 76 -4.77 -13.80 12.76
C ILE A 76 -5.66 -13.02 11.79
N ALA A 77 -6.99 -13.12 11.97
CA ALA A 77 -7.93 -12.30 11.23
C ALA A 77 -7.69 -10.81 11.51
N ARG A 78 -7.46 -10.01 10.47
CA ARG A 78 -7.15 -8.57 10.61
C ARG A 78 -7.53 -7.76 9.39
N ALA A 79 -7.74 -6.45 9.60
CA ALA A 79 -7.99 -5.46 8.55
C ALA A 79 -7.07 -4.25 8.74
N ASN A 80 -7.04 -3.34 7.75
CA ASN A 80 -6.31 -2.06 7.82
C ASN A 80 -4.81 -2.20 8.15
N MET A 81 -4.23 -3.32 7.77
CA MET A 81 -2.81 -3.63 7.95
C MET A 81 -1.95 -2.95 6.86
N SER A 82 -0.67 -2.82 7.11
CA SER A 82 0.35 -2.53 6.11
C SER A 82 0.79 -3.78 5.38
N THR A 83 1.26 -3.61 4.15
CA THR A 83 1.66 -4.72 3.27
C THR A 83 2.91 -4.40 2.48
N ALA A 84 3.73 -5.42 2.23
CA ALA A 84 4.93 -5.35 1.39
C ALA A 84 5.12 -6.67 0.64
N GLY A 85 6.05 -6.69 -0.32
CA GLY A 85 6.49 -7.90 -1.00
C GLY A 85 5.74 -8.22 -2.30
N THR A 86 5.82 -9.48 -2.68
CA THR A 86 5.24 -10.04 -3.91
C THR A 86 4.10 -11.00 -3.59
N GLN A 87 3.46 -11.58 -4.62
CA GLN A 87 2.43 -12.60 -4.41
C GLN A 87 2.94 -13.80 -3.58
N ASN A 88 4.13 -14.31 -3.89
CA ASN A 88 4.69 -15.50 -3.26
C ASN A 88 5.64 -15.23 -2.09
N ALA A 89 5.88 -13.97 -1.78
CA ALA A 89 6.69 -13.51 -0.65
C ALA A 89 6.09 -12.19 -0.15
N ALA A 90 4.96 -12.26 0.53
CA ALA A 90 4.22 -11.12 1.03
C ALA A 90 4.38 -10.98 2.55
N LEU A 91 4.26 -9.76 3.02
CA LEU A 91 4.26 -9.40 4.43
C LEU A 91 2.99 -8.62 4.77
N GLY A 92 2.35 -9.00 5.87
CA GLY A 92 1.25 -8.26 6.49
C GLY A 92 1.60 -7.88 7.91
N ALA A 93 1.64 -6.58 8.23
CA ALA A 93 2.03 -6.09 9.55
C ALA A 93 0.95 -5.22 10.18
N GLY A 94 0.77 -5.31 11.51
CA GLY A 94 -0.17 -4.52 12.28
C GLY A 94 -1.62 -4.73 11.87
N GLY A 95 -2.39 -3.66 11.85
CA GLY A 95 -3.83 -3.68 11.59
C GLY A 95 -4.67 -3.78 12.86
N ASP A 96 -5.94 -4.11 12.68
CA ASP A 96 -6.89 -4.23 13.79
C ASP A 96 -7.67 -5.56 13.75
N THR A 97 -7.93 -6.10 14.96
CA THR A 97 -8.69 -7.31 15.23
C THR A 97 -9.54 -7.10 16.46
N PRO A 98 -10.58 -6.61 16.53
CA PRO A 98 -11.25 -5.51 17.22
C PRO A 98 -10.31 -4.47 17.88
N SER A 99 -9.07 -4.78 18.19
CA SER A 99 -8.06 -3.85 18.72
C SER A 99 -6.83 -3.78 17.82
N ILE A 100 -6.08 -2.68 17.93
CA ILE A 100 -4.83 -2.48 17.18
C ILE A 100 -3.80 -3.51 17.65
N ILE A 101 -3.10 -4.14 16.70
CA ILE A 101 -2.08 -5.16 16.96
C ILE A 101 -0.73 -4.79 16.35
N ALA A 102 0.35 -5.45 16.85
CA ALA A 102 1.71 -5.30 16.34
C ALA A 102 2.19 -6.50 15.51
N ASN A 103 1.38 -7.56 15.42
CA ASN A 103 1.78 -8.82 14.79
C ASN A 103 2.13 -8.65 13.32
N THR A 104 3.20 -9.33 12.89
CA THR A 104 3.60 -9.47 11.49
C THR A 104 3.42 -10.92 11.06
N GLU A 105 2.97 -11.13 9.85
CA GLU A 105 2.89 -12.45 9.20
C GLU A 105 3.54 -12.39 7.82
N GLU A 106 4.19 -13.49 7.44
CA GLU A 106 4.92 -13.67 6.19
C GLU A 106 4.31 -14.81 5.37
N TYR A 107 4.07 -14.55 4.10
CA TYR A 107 3.53 -15.52 3.14
C TYR A 107 4.64 -16.11 2.26
N ASN A 108 4.68 -17.41 2.11
CA ASN A 108 5.67 -18.11 1.29
C ASN A 108 5.12 -18.63 -0.06
N GLY A 109 3.98 -18.13 -0.50
CA GLY A 109 3.27 -18.62 -1.69
C GLY A 109 2.30 -19.78 -1.40
N THR A 110 2.21 -20.26 -0.15
CA THR A 110 1.31 -21.36 0.23
C THR A 110 0.68 -21.14 1.61
N ALA A 111 1.45 -20.66 2.57
CA ALA A 111 1.03 -20.51 3.97
C ALA A 111 1.63 -19.24 4.59
N TRP A 112 0.94 -18.71 5.59
CA TRP A 112 1.40 -17.64 6.45
C TRP A 112 2.13 -18.18 7.67
N THR A 113 3.22 -17.54 8.05
CA THR A 113 4.00 -17.80 9.26
C THR A 113 4.17 -16.50 10.05
N ALA A 114 4.32 -16.62 11.38
CA ALA A 114 4.55 -15.45 12.22
C ALA A 114 5.97 -14.90 11.99
N GLY A 115 6.09 -13.58 11.72
CA GLY A 115 7.32 -12.82 11.71
C GLY A 115 7.53 -12.02 12.99
N GLY A 116 8.60 -11.22 13.06
CA GLY A 116 8.86 -10.32 14.17
C GLY A 116 7.80 -9.21 14.28
N ASN A 117 7.34 -8.92 15.48
CA ASN A 117 6.31 -7.90 15.70
C ASN A 117 6.85 -6.48 15.49
N LEU A 118 5.99 -5.56 15.01
CA LEU A 118 6.24 -4.11 15.07
C LEU A 118 6.60 -3.68 16.50
N ILE A 119 7.47 -2.71 16.64
CA ILE A 119 7.79 -2.09 17.93
C ILE A 119 6.54 -1.43 18.52
N THR A 120 5.72 -0.81 17.65
CA THR A 120 4.48 -0.18 18.06
C THR A 120 3.31 -0.67 17.20
N GLY A 121 2.32 -1.32 17.84
CA GLY A 121 1.09 -1.72 17.18
C GLY A 121 0.36 -0.52 16.57
N ARG A 122 -0.05 -0.63 15.30
CA ARG A 122 -0.72 0.45 14.56
C ARG A 122 -1.61 -0.09 13.46
N ASN A 123 -2.60 0.72 13.05
CA ASN A 123 -3.44 0.47 11.89
C ASN A 123 -3.45 1.69 10.93
N VAL A 124 -4.10 1.56 9.78
CA VAL A 124 -4.26 2.59 8.73
C VAL A 124 -2.96 3.32 8.38
N PHE A 125 -1.87 2.57 8.28
CA PHE A 125 -0.53 3.02 7.92
C PHE A 125 -0.12 2.48 6.55
N ALA A 126 0.87 3.08 5.93
CA ALA A 126 1.39 2.60 4.66
C ALA A 126 2.54 1.61 4.85
N GLY A 127 2.75 0.76 3.85
CA GLY A 127 3.92 -0.09 3.76
C GLY A 127 4.44 -0.18 2.35
N THR A 128 5.75 -0.39 2.23
CA THR A 128 6.47 -0.59 0.97
C THR A 128 7.59 -1.58 1.15
N GLY A 129 8.26 -1.93 0.05
CA GLY A 129 9.44 -2.79 0.07
C GLY A 129 9.14 -4.25 -0.23
N LEU A 130 10.06 -5.11 0.18
CA LEU A 130 10.00 -6.56 0.03
C LEU A 130 9.60 -7.22 1.38
N GLN A 131 9.36 -8.53 1.36
CA GLN A 131 9.03 -9.29 2.57
C GLN A 131 10.12 -9.19 3.64
N ASP A 132 11.37 -9.27 3.23
CA ASP A 132 12.58 -9.22 4.07
C ASP A 132 13.22 -7.82 4.19
N ALA A 133 12.64 -6.83 3.53
CA ALA A 133 13.09 -5.43 3.55
C ALA A 133 11.89 -4.49 3.40
N ALA A 134 11.02 -4.49 4.41
CA ALA A 134 9.78 -3.71 4.42
C ALA A 134 9.91 -2.43 5.24
N LEU A 135 9.10 -1.44 4.89
CA LEU A 135 8.98 -0.16 5.59
C LEU A 135 7.54 0.02 6.06
N ALA A 136 7.33 0.31 7.33
CA ALA A 136 6.05 0.67 7.94
C ALA A 136 6.05 2.18 8.25
N ILE A 137 5.04 2.92 7.76
CA ILE A 137 5.09 4.38 7.67
C ILE A 137 3.86 5.01 8.32
N GLY A 138 4.05 5.83 9.35
CA GLY A 138 2.99 6.59 10.01
C GLY A 138 1.91 5.71 10.64
N GLY A 139 0.66 6.13 10.55
CA GLY A 139 -0.50 5.37 11.01
C GLY A 139 -1.17 5.89 12.28
N LEU A 140 -2.05 5.06 12.81
CA LEU A 140 -2.79 5.32 14.03
C LEU A 140 -2.42 4.28 15.09
N THR A 141 -2.01 4.78 16.24
CA THR A 141 -1.95 4.08 17.54
C THR A 141 -3.16 4.59 18.35
N PRO A 142 -3.06 5.01 19.62
CA PRO A 142 -4.13 5.85 20.17
C PRO A 142 -4.25 7.21 19.46
N SER A 143 -3.15 7.71 18.84
CA SER A 143 -3.09 8.95 18.07
C SER A 143 -2.35 8.73 16.75
N THR A 144 -2.48 9.69 15.82
CA THR A 144 -1.70 9.69 14.57
C THR A 144 -0.21 9.90 14.89
N VAL A 145 0.65 9.09 14.25
CA VAL A 145 2.10 9.07 14.54
C VAL A 145 2.94 9.37 13.30
N ALA A 146 4.18 9.85 13.54
CA ALA A 146 5.20 10.07 12.52
C ALA A 146 6.23 8.93 12.45
N CYS A 147 6.06 7.86 13.24
CA CYS A 147 7.04 6.77 13.31
C CYS A 147 7.17 6.04 11.98
N THR A 148 8.41 5.72 11.64
CA THR A 148 8.75 4.75 10.60
C THR A 148 9.46 3.58 11.26
N GLU A 149 9.16 2.36 10.82
CA GLU A 149 9.87 1.15 11.25
C GLU A 149 10.35 0.37 10.02
N GLU A 150 11.53 -0.22 10.12
CA GLU A 150 12.22 -0.98 9.08
C GLU A 150 12.32 -2.45 9.47
N TYR A 151 11.95 -3.34 8.55
CA TYR A 151 12.02 -4.78 8.72
C TYR A 151 13.22 -5.36 7.99
N ASP A 152 13.97 -6.24 8.66
CA ASP A 152 15.16 -6.90 8.13
C ASP A 152 14.95 -8.39 7.76
N GLY A 153 13.68 -8.83 7.70
CA GLY A 153 13.31 -10.25 7.51
C GLY A 153 13.16 -11.03 8.81
N GLY A 154 13.39 -10.42 9.95
CA GLY A 154 13.26 -11.07 11.26
C GLY A 154 12.74 -10.14 12.35
N THR A 155 13.17 -8.88 12.32
CA THR A 155 12.84 -7.89 13.36
C THR A 155 12.55 -6.51 12.76
N TRP A 156 11.75 -5.73 13.48
CA TRP A 156 11.51 -4.32 13.17
C TRP A 156 12.43 -3.44 14.00
N SER A 157 13.04 -2.46 13.36
CA SER A 157 13.86 -1.42 13.99
C SER A 157 13.30 -0.03 13.68
N THR A 158 13.66 0.96 14.50
CA THR A 158 13.21 2.34 14.30
C THR A 158 13.93 2.98 13.12
N GLY A 159 13.18 3.47 12.12
CA GLY A 159 13.68 4.30 11.03
C GLY A 159 13.51 5.80 11.31
N GLY A 160 13.88 6.65 10.34
CA GLY A 160 13.70 8.10 10.42
C GLY A 160 12.22 8.47 10.50
N ALA A 161 11.87 9.42 11.39
CA ALA A 161 10.48 9.86 11.51
C ALA A 161 10.04 10.75 10.33
N LEU A 162 8.79 10.63 9.90
CA LEU A 162 8.12 11.58 9.01
C LEU A 162 8.19 13.00 9.59
N ILE A 163 8.19 14.00 8.72
CA ILE A 163 8.15 15.42 9.10
C ILE A 163 6.80 15.73 9.78
N ILE A 164 5.73 15.09 9.31
CA ILE A 164 4.37 15.29 9.83
C ILE A 164 3.76 13.95 10.23
N ALA A 165 3.18 13.88 11.45
CA ALA A 165 2.40 12.70 11.87
C ALA A 165 1.18 12.52 10.95
N ILE A 166 1.06 11.34 10.31
CA ILE A 166 0.07 11.10 9.27
C ILE A 166 -0.41 9.65 9.28
N ARG A 167 -1.68 9.45 8.92
CA ARG A 167 -2.31 8.14 8.71
C ARG A 167 -3.04 8.08 7.38
N SER A 168 -3.41 6.87 6.92
CA SER A 168 -4.19 6.66 5.70
C SER A 168 -3.53 7.26 4.44
N LEU A 169 -2.21 7.32 4.43
CA LEU A 169 -1.40 7.79 3.30
C LEU A 169 -1.19 6.65 2.29
N GLY A 170 -0.84 7.01 1.06
CA GLY A 170 -0.28 6.09 0.07
C GLY A 170 1.23 6.10 0.13
N ALA A 171 1.87 4.97 -0.20
CA ALA A 171 3.32 4.92 -0.34
C ALA A 171 3.74 3.94 -1.43
N ALA A 172 4.84 4.26 -2.12
CA ALA A 172 5.44 3.44 -3.15
C ALA A 172 6.97 3.50 -3.08
N GLY A 173 7.64 2.43 -3.49
CA GLY A 173 9.09 2.34 -3.51
C GLY A 173 9.64 1.11 -2.79
N THR A 174 10.89 1.22 -2.35
CA THR A 174 11.60 0.21 -1.56
C THR A 174 11.80 0.70 -0.13
N GLN A 175 12.32 -0.16 0.77
CA GLN A 175 12.65 0.23 2.15
C GLN A 175 13.53 1.50 2.20
N ASN A 176 14.53 1.60 1.32
CA ASN A 176 15.52 2.69 1.34
C ASN A 176 15.24 3.83 0.35
N ALA A 177 14.18 3.73 -0.45
CA ALA A 177 13.79 4.75 -1.40
C ALA A 177 12.26 4.72 -1.57
N THR A 178 11.55 5.45 -0.71
CA THR A 178 10.09 5.48 -0.64
C THR A 178 9.55 6.89 -0.82
N VAL A 179 8.45 7.01 -1.56
CA VAL A 179 7.60 8.20 -1.58
C VAL A 179 6.32 7.92 -0.79
N GLY A 180 6.04 8.72 0.24
CA GLY A 180 4.79 8.74 1.00
C GLY A 180 3.98 9.99 0.69
N PHE A 181 2.65 9.88 0.46
CA PHE A 181 1.86 11.01 0.01
C PHE A 181 0.38 10.94 0.37
N GLY A 182 -0.25 12.11 0.41
CA GLY A 182 -1.64 12.24 0.82
C GLY A 182 -1.85 11.79 2.27
N GLY A 183 -3.06 11.43 2.62
CA GLY A 183 -3.39 10.91 3.96
C GLY A 183 -4.20 11.90 4.80
N TYR A 184 -4.16 11.70 6.11
CA TYR A 184 -4.97 12.44 7.08
C TYR A 184 -4.14 12.83 8.30
N THR A 185 -4.15 14.11 8.63
CA THR A 185 -3.59 14.71 9.86
C THR A 185 -4.74 15.10 10.80
N SER A 186 -5.25 16.31 10.73
CA SER A 186 -6.54 16.76 11.23
C SER A 186 -7.54 16.99 10.09
N SER A 187 -7.05 16.98 8.85
CA SER A 187 -7.80 17.07 7.59
C SER A 187 -7.08 16.24 6.54
N ASN A 188 -7.70 16.06 5.36
CA ASN A 188 -7.00 15.47 4.22
C ASN A 188 -5.82 16.36 3.84
N THR A 189 -4.68 15.77 3.52
CA THR A 189 -3.50 16.48 3.08
C THR A 189 -3.05 16.05 1.67
N ALA A 190 -2.32 16.94 1.01
CA ALA A 190 -1.65 16.70 -0.26
C ALA A 190 -0.13 16.53 -0.08
N ASP A 191 0.37 16.56 1.16
CA ASP A 191 1.81 16.50 1.42
C ASP A 191 2.41 15.24 0.85
N THR A 192 3.65 15.38 0.38
CA THR A 192 4.51 14.30 -0.10
C THR A 192 5.83 14.37 0.65
N GLU A 193 6.30 13.24 1.11
CA GLU A 193 7.61 13.08 1.74
C GLU A 193 8.38 11.95 1.06
N LEU A 194 9.71 12.10 0.95
CA LEU A 194 10.64 11.18 0.31
C LEU A 194 11.62 10.63 1.34
N TYR A 195 11.71 9.31 1.42
CA TYR A 195 12.63 8.59 2.33
C TYR A 195 13.88 8.14 1.59
N ASP A 196 15.05 8.40 2.15
CA ASP A 196 16.36 8.05 1.57
C ASP A 196 17.02 6.84 2.25
N GLY A 197 16.29 6.09 3.09
CA GLY A 197 16.80 5.01 3.92
C GLY A 197 17.27 5.46 5.31
N THR A 198 17.19 6.76 5.63
CA THR A 198 17.63 7.30 6.92
C THR A 198 16.68 8.40 7.41
N SER A 199 16.23 9.27 6.52
CA SER A 199 15.45 10.45 6.85
C SER A 199 14.39 10.76 5.78
N TRP A 200 13.35 11.49 6.20
CA TRP A 200 12.31 11.99 5.31
C TRP A 200 12.59 13.45 4.93
N SER A 201 12.38 13.75 3.67
CA SER A 201 12.46 15.11 3.13
C SER A 201 11.15 15.47 2.41
N LYS A 202 10.84 16.78 2.34
CA LYS A 202 9.61 17.25 1.71
C LYS A 202 9.71 17.18 0.18
N GLY A 203 8.70 16.56 -0.45
CA GLY A 203 8.49 16.54 -1.91
C GLY A 203 7.40 17.52 -2.37
N SER A 204 7.13 17.54 -3.68
CA SER A 204 6.03 18.30 -4.27
C SER A 204 4.69 17.69 -3.88
N SER A 205 3.71 18.52 -3.53
CA SER A 205 2.38 18.07 -3.12
C SER A 205 1.56 17.47 -4.27
N LEU A 206 0.66 16.53 -3.95
CA LEU A 206 -0.42 16.09 -4.82
C LEU A 206 -1.26 17.28 -5.31
N ASN A 207 -1.91 17.14 -6.45
CA ASN A 207 -2.89 18.12 -6.93
C ASN A 207 -4.19 18.09 -6.10
N ILE A 208 -4.54 16.91 -5.55
CA ILE A 208 -5.78 16.73 -4.78
C ILE A 208 -5.44 16.16 -3.40
N ALA A 209 -5.72 16.93 -2.35
CA ALA A 209 -5.61 16.46 -0.97
C ALA A 209 -6.64 15.36 -0.66
N ARG A 210 -6.19 14.14 -0.34
CA ARG A 210 -7.04 12.97 -0.11
C ARG A 210 -6.37 11.92 0.77
N ARG A 211 -7.18 11.13 1.46
CA ARG A 211 -6.76 9.99 2.29
C ARG A 211 -7.25 8.66 1.72
N ASN A 212 -6.79 7.54 2.30
CA ASN A 212 -7.16 6.17 1.89
C ASN A 212 -6.87 5.87 0.42
N LEU A 213 -5.95 6.61 -0.20
CA LEU A 213 -5.49 6.35 -1.56
C LEU A 213 -4.55 5.14 -1.57
N ARG A 214 -4.41 4.53 -2.73
CA ARG A 214 -3.46 3.45 -2.95
C ARG A 214 -2.33 3.94 -3.84
N ALA A 215 -1.23 3.23 -3.78
CA ALA A 215 -0.01 3.59 -4.48
C ALA A 215 0.65 2.35 -5.10
N SER A 216 1.41 2.59 -6.16
CA SER A 216 2.29 1.60 -6.78
C SER A 216 3.44 2.32 -7.47
N GLY A 217 4.53 1.61 -7.73
CA GLY A 217 5.70 2.14 -8.44
C GLY A 217 6.94 2.26 -7.56
N THR A 218 7.87 3.12 -8.02
CA THR A 218 9.10 3.44 -7.32
C THR A 218 9.05 4.85 -6.73
N GLN A 219 10.06 5.24 -5.94
CA GLN A 219 10.14 6.59 -5.39
C GLN A 219 10.08 7.68 -6.49
N ASP A 220 10.74 7.45 -7.64
CA ASP A 220 10.84 8.41 -8.73
C ASP A 220 9.77 8.23 -9.83
N ALA A 221 8.98 7.17 -9.76
CA ALA A 221 7.93 6.87 -10.73
C ALA A 221 6.77 6.18 -10.03
N ALA A 222 6.01 6.94 -9.26
CA ALA A 222 4.88 6.44 -8.50
C ALA A 222 3.55 6.85 -9.12
N ILE A 223 2.53 6.05 -8.84
CA ILE A 223 1.14 6.35 -9.13
C ILE A 223 0.34 6.36 -7.82
N GLY A 224 -0.45 7.41 -7.60
CA GLY A 224 -1.42 7.49 -6.52
C GLY A 224 -2.84 7.50 -7.10
N PHE A 225 -3.72 6.62 -6.61
CA PHE A 225 -5.06 6.48 -7.18
C PHE A 225 -6.13 6.26 -6.12
N GLY A 226 -7.36 6.62 -6.48
CA GLY A 226 -8.52 6.52 -5.61
C GLY A 226 -8.46 7.45 -4.40
N GLY A 227 -8.97 6.94 -3.30
CA GLY A 227 -8.99 7.65 -2.03
C GLY A 227 -10.30 8.34 -1.72
N TYR A 228 -10.27 9.22 -0.73
CA TYR A 228 -11.43 9.89 -0.19
C TYR A 228 -11.13 11.37 0.10
N THR A 229 -11.99 12.26 -0.42
CA THR A 229 -12.03 13.69 -0.07
C THR A 229 -13.23 13.95 0.85
N ASN A 230 -14.38 14.27 0.33
CA ASN A 230 -15.69 14.22 1.00
C ASN A 230 -16.58 13.13 0.34
N SER A 231 -16.05 12.47 -0.66
CA SER A 231 -16.62 11.32 -1.39
C SER A 231 -15.48 10.43 -1.89
N ASN A 232 -15.80 9.20 -2.27
CA ASN A 232 -14.84 8.31 -2.93
C ASN A 232 -14.37 8.94 -4.25
N GLN A 233 -13.09 8.81 -4.52
CA GLN A 233 -12.44 9.37 -5.70
C GLN A 233 -12.05 8.28 -6.69
N ASN A 234 -12.14 8.58 -7.98
CA ASN A 234 -11.55 7.77 -9.04
C ASN A 234 -10.30 8.45 -9.66
N SER A 235 -9.83 9.52 -9.04
CA SER A 235 -8.68 10.30 -9.50
C SER A 235 -7.39 9.50 -9.44
N THR A 236 -6.55 9.68 -10.46
CA THR A 236 -5.20 9.12 -10.55
C THR A 236 -4.20 10.25 -10.77
N GLU A 237 -3.08 10.18 -10.09
CA GLU A 237 -1.95 11.10 -10.27
C GLU A 237 -0.64 10.34 -10.41
N ASN A 238 0.22 10.78 -11.31
CA ASN A 238 1.56 10.22 -11.54
C ASN A 238 2.62 11.14 -10.95
N PHE A 239 3.58 10.55 -10.25
CA PHE A 239 4.79 11.20 -9.75
C PHE A 239 5.99 10.85 -10.64
N ASN A 240 6.79 11.85 -10.99
CA ASN A 240 7.98 11.69 -11.84
C ASN A 240 9.30 11.91 -11.09
N GLY A 241 9.30 11.78 -9.77
CA GLY A 241 10.44 12.08 -8.90
C GLY A 241 10.52 13.55 -8.46
N ALA A 242 9.82 14.45 -9.14
CA ALA A 242 9.88 15.89 -8.87
C ALA A 242 8.51 16.54 -8.69
N SER A 243 7.48 16.08 -9.40
CA SER A 243 6.15 16.68 -9.39
C SER A 243 5.06 15.66 -9.67
N TRP A 244 3.83 15.98 -9.27
CA TRP A 244 2.62 15.21 -9.56
C TRP A 244 1.87 15.78 -10.76
N SER A 245 1.37 14.91 -11.61
CA SER A 245 0.51 15.24 -12.74
C SER A 245 -0.76 14.41 -12.72
N ILE A 246 -1.90 15.00 -13.10
CA ILE A 246 -3.17 14.28 -13.21
C ILE A 246 -3.07 13.28 -14.36
N ALA A 247 -3.51 12.05 -14.10
CA ALA A 247 -3.56 10.96 -15.06
C ALA A 247 -5.01 10.53 -15.34
N GLU A 248 -5.20 9.52 -16.18
CA GLU A 248 -6.50 8.99 -16.51
C GLU A 248 -7.20 8.41 -15.26
N ASN A 249 -8.44 8.79 -15.04
CA ASN A 249 -9.23 8.33 -13.90
C ASN A 249 -9.57 6.83 -14.01
N MET A 250 -9.70 6.19 -12.86
CA MET A 250 -10.25 4.84 -12.77
C MET A 250 -11.68 4.80 -13.33
N ILE A 251 -12.03 3.71 -13.98
CA ILE A 251 -13.34 3.45 -14.62
C ILE A 251 -14.38 2.89 -13.64
#